data_2b83ee16ed6f62e496e210f7beb95c5c
#
_entry.id   2b83ee16ed6f62e496e210f7beb95c5c
#
_cell.length_a   1.000
_cell.length_b   1.000
_cell.length_c   1.000
_cell.angle_alpha   90.00
_cell.angle_beta   90.00
_cell.angle_gamma   90.00
#
_symmetry.space_group_name_H-M   'P 1'
#
loop_
_entity.id
_entity.type
_entity.pdbx_description
1 polymer ?
#
loop_
_entity_poly.entity_id
_entity_poly.type
_entity_poly.pdbx_seq_one_letter_code
_entity_poly.pdbx_strand_id
1 'polypeptide(L)'
;MNKRYFLAFDLGASSGRAILGTLNNNQLELTEIHRFANQMQLISGHYFWNIFSLFNELKTGLKKCVKEFGIQPESIGVDTWGVDFVHLNKEGLIISLPFAYRDSRTNTSMDDLFQIAPQEDVYAQTGIQFMQFNSLFQLFSMVKDQSSLMEITDSILFMPDALNYLFSGVKKSEFSIASTSQMIVPGTCQWNYELVEKAGIPRQILQEIILPGTILGNITEEVASETGSKTIPVIAVAGHDTASAIVSVPCCLNNFAYISSGTWSLMGIECRNPHISEQTRQLNFTNEGGVGGTTRFLKNIMGMWLIQEVQRIWEEEGMSYTWPAMVELARRSEPFQFLINPDDSMFLNPRDMTQAIRDFCYQTAQGTPQTHGEVIRCIYDSLALKYRFTLEQIRDVSDQPIEVIHIIGGGANNHFLNQLTADATGLNIVAGPTEATAIGNIMIQAKTLGYVGSLTEIRQIVADSSELVRFVPSDELDWDEAYNRYLRVTL
;
A
#
# COMPACT_ATOMS: atom_id res chain seq x y z
N MET A 1 -6.65 25.89 25.41
CA MET A 1 -5.91 25.04 24.47
C MET A 1 -6.91 24.53 23.45
N ASN A 2 -6.73 24.87 22.17
CA ASN A 2 -7.71 24.48 21.15
C ASN A 2 -7.30 23.12 20.56
N LYS A 3 -8.03 22.06 20.93
CA LYS A 3 -7.95 20.78 20.24
C LYS A 3 -8.42 20.96 18.80
N ARG A 4 -7.73 20.32 17.85
CA ARG A 4 -8.06 20.28 16.43
C ARG A 4 -8.41 18.85 16.05
N TYR A 5 -9.43 18.69 15.23
CA TYR A 5 -10.01 17.40 14.91
C TYR A 5 -9.99 17.17 13.40
N PHE A 6 -9.45 16.06 12.98
CA PHE A 6 -9.35 15.67 11.56
C PHE A 6 -9.90 14.25 11.41
N LEU A 7 -10.68 14.00 10.38
CA LEU A 7 -11.20 12.66 10.13
C LEU A 7 -10.50 12.05 8.91
N ALA A 8 -9.76 10.97 9.14
CA ALA A 8 -9.15 10.17 8.10
C ALA A 8 -10.03 8.97 7.76
N PHE A 9 -10.16 8.70 6.46
CA PHE A 9 -10.70 7.46 5.93
C PHE A 9 -9.56 6.67 5.31
N ASP A 10 -9.17 5.58 5.97
CA ASP A 10 -8.09 4.68 5.60
C ASP A 10 -8.69 3.35 5.13
N LEU A 11 -8.58 3.08 3.82
CA LEU A 11 -9.18 1.92 3.18
C LEU A 11 -8.09 0.99 2.61
N GLY A 12 -7.90 -0.15 3.27
CA GLY A 12 -7.11 -1.24 2.71
C GLY A 12 -7.95 -2.21 1.88
N ALA A 13 -7.29 -3.17 1.23
CA ALA A 13 -7.93 -4.18 0.40
C ALA A 13 -8.83 -5.18 1.16
N SER A 14 -8.79 -5.23 2.49
CA SER A 14 -9.60 -6.14 3.32
C SER A 14 -10.54 -5.45 4.30
N SER A 15 -10.25 -4.21 4.67
CA SER A 15 -11.07 -3.43 5.61
C SER A 15 -10.85 -1.94 5.41
N GLY A 16 -11.84 -1.14 5.82
CA GLY A 16 -11.73 0.31 5.88
C GLY A 16 -12.05 0.83 7.27
N ARG A 17 -11.54 2.02 7.59
CA ARG A 17 -11.72 2.66 8.89
C ARG A 17 -11.94 4.16 8.74
N ALA A 18 -12.74 4.71 9.66
CA ALA A 18 -12.79 6.14 9.91
C ALA A 18 -12.08 6.41 11.24
N ILE A 19 -11.00 7.16 11.19
CA ILE A 19 -10.13 7.45 12.35
C ILE A 19 -10.11 8.95 12.60
N LEU A 20 -10.50 9.34 13.80
CA LEU A 20 -10.44 10.71 14.27
C LEU A 20 -9.06 10.99 14.86
N GLY A 21 -8.34 11.95 14.27
CA GLY A 21 -7.14 12.53 14.84
C GLY A 21 -7.45 13.75 15.69
N THR A 22 -6.98 13.75 16.92
CA THR A 22 -7.03 14.90 17.82
C THR A 22 -5.64 15.46 18.00
N LEU A 23 -5.36 16.61 17.39
CA LEU A 23 -4.10 17.34 17.57
C LEU A 23 -4.25 18.37 18.69
N ASN A 24 -3.41 18.24 19.72
CA ASN A 24 -3.38 19.14 20.87
C ASN A 24 -1.93 19.45 21.24
N ASN A 25 -1.46 20.68 21.01
CA ASN A 25 -0.10 21.12 21.36
C ASN A 25 1.01 20.14 20.91
N ASN A 26 1.05 19.78 19.64
CA ASN A 26 2.01 18.85 19.07
C ASN A 26 1.91 17.40 19.61
N GLN A 27 0.80 17.04 20.21
CA GLN A 27 0.46 15.66 20.58
C GLN A 27 -0.71 15.19 19.73
N LEU A 28 -0.57 14.06 19.09
CA LEU A 28 -1.60 13.43 18.29
C LEU A 28 -2.19 12.23 19.02
N GLU A 29 -3.50 12.24 19.18
CA GLU A 29 -4.27 11.12 19.69
C GLU A 29 -5.20 10.59 18.58
N LEU A 30 -5.34 9.27 18.48
CA LEU A 30 -6.22 8.62 17.52
C LEU A 30 -7.39 7.95 18.21
N THR A 31 -8.57 8.05 17.58
CA THR A 31 -9.76 7.33 18.00
C THR A 31 -10.42 6.69 16.78
N GLU A 32 -10.54 5.36 16.78
CA GLU A 32 -11.30 4.67 15.74
C GLU A 32 -12.79 4.96 15.93
N ILE A 33 -13.41 5.58 14.93
CA ILE A 33 -14.83 5.95 14.93
C ILE A 33 -15.70 4.86 14.32
N HIS A 34 -15.16 4.23 13.26
CA HIS A 34 -15.90 3.24 12.50
C HIS A 34 -14.93 2.29 11.78
N ARG A 35 -15.30 1.01 11.75
CA ARG A 35 -14.59 -0.03 11.00
C ARG A 35 -15.58 -0.84 10.18
N PHE A 36 -15.21 -1.21 8.97
CA PHE A 36 -16.03 -2.01 8.07
C PHE A 36 -15.16 -2.96 7.24
N ALA A 37 -15.76 -4.03 6.78
CA ALA A 37 -15.11 -4.97 5.87
C ALA A 37 -15.08 -4.41 4.44
N ASN A 38 -14.00 -4.66 3.74
CA ASN A 38 -13.86 -4.39 2.31
C ASN A 38 -13.52 -5.71 1.62
N GLN A 39 -14.47 -6.25 0.87
CA GLN A 39 -14.30 -7.55 0.20
C GLN A 39 -14.58 -7.43 -1.28
N MET A 40 -13.69 -8.02 -2.06
CA MET A 40 -13.93 -8.20 -3.50
C MET A 40 -15.15 -9.09 -3.73
N GLN A 41 -15.98 -8.71 -4.68
CA GLN A 41 -17.18 -9.46 -5.06
C GLN A 41 -16.94 -10.17 -6.39
N LEU A 42 -17.10 -11.48 -6.39
CA LEU A 42 -17.06 -12.27 -7.63
C LEU A 42 -18.44 -12.21 -8.32
N ILE A 43 -18.51 -11.54 -9.47
CA ILE A 43 -19.72 -11.36 -10.25
C ILE A 43 -19.40 -11.71 -11.72
N SER A 44 -20.15 -12.66 -12.28
CA SER A 44 -19.99 -13.07 -13.69
C SER A 44 -18.54 -13.44 -14.08
N GLY A 45 -17.78 -14.03 -13.14
CA GLY A 45 -16.40 -14.46 -13.38
C GLY A 45 -15.33 -13.39 -13.16
N HIS A 46 -15.72 -12.18 -12.77
CA HIS A 46 -14.80 -11.06 -12.49
C HIS A 46 -14.90 -10.60 -11.04
N TYR A 47 -13.78 -10.10 -10.51
CA TYR A 47 -13.72 -9.49 -9.18
C TYR A 47 -13.92 -7.99 -9.25
N PHE A 48 -14.84 -7.48 -8.41
CA PHE A 48 -15.17 -6.05 -8.32
C PHE A 48 -15.10 -5.53 -6.89
N TRP A 49 -14.85 -4.23 -6.75
CA TRP A 49 -15.11 -3.47 -5.53
C TRP A 49 -16.48 -2.83 -5.57
N ASN A 50 -17.14 -2.70 -4.42
CA ASN A 50 -18.40 -1.98 -4.32
C ASN A 50 -18.18 -0.55 -3.82
N ILE A 51 -17.82 0.35 -4.74
CA ILE A 51 -17.52 1.76 -4.42
C ILE A 51 -18.68 2.47 -3.71
N PHE A 52 -19.93 2.15 -4.04
CA PHE A 52 -21.10 2.77 -3.41
C PHE A 52 -21.28 2.30 -1.96
N SER A 53 -21.02 1.03 -1.68
CA SER A 53 -20.98 0.52 -0.31
C SER A 53 -19.88 1.19 0.49
N LEU A 54 -18.68 1.31 -0.07
CA LEU A 54 -17.56 2.01 0.57
C LEU A 54 -17.93 3.45 0.90
N PHE A 55 -18.48 4.19 -0.05
CA PHE A 55 -18.89 5.58 0.20
C PHE A 55 -19.95 5.70 1.31
N ASN A 56 -20.92 4.76 1.38
CA ASN A 56 -21.90 4.73 2.45
C ASN A 56 -21.25 4.48 3.82
N GLU A 57 -20.23 3.63 3.89
CA GLU A 57 -19.46 3.40 5.11
C GLU A 57 -18.69 4.66 5.54
N LEU A 58 -18.10 5.42 4.59
CA LEU A 58 -17.44 6.68 4.89
C LEU A 58 -18.42 7.72 5.44
N LYS A 59 -19.61 7.86 4.82
CA LYS A 59 -20.68 8.72 5.34
C LYS A 59 -21.13 8.28 6.74
N THR A 60 -21.22 6.97 6.99
CA THR A 60 -21.52 6.42 8.31
C THR A 60 -20.44 6.82 9.33
N GLY A 61 -19.16 6.73 8.97
CA GLY A 61 -18.05 7.19 9.81
C GLY A 61 -18.15 8.67 10.15
N LEU A 62 -18.40 9.54 9.16
CA LEU A 62 -18.60 10.98 9.38
C LEU A 62 -19.83 11.26 10.27
N LYS A 63 -20.94 10.56 10.01
CA LYS A 63 -22.16 10.69 10.82
C LYS A 63 -21.94 10.29 12.27
N LYS A 64 -21.22 9.19 12.52
CA LYS A 64 -20.86 8.77 13.88
C LYS A 64 -20.00 9.82 14.57
N CYS A 65 -18.95 10.33 13.89
CA CYS A 65 -18.11 11.39 14.42
C CYS A 65 -18.93 12.60 14.91
N VAL A 66 -19.89 13.06 14.09
CA VAL A 66 -20.71 14.24 14.41
C VAL A 66 -21.79 13.93 15.42
N LYS A 67 -22.52 12.82 15.30
CA LYS A 67 -23.75 12.57 16.11
C LYS A 67 -23.47 11.78 17.37
N GLU A 68 -22.57 10.81 17.35
CA GLU A 68 -22.29 9.93 18.50
C GLU A 68 -21.15 10.49 19.36
N PHE A 69 -20.07 10.96 18.70
CA PHE A 69 -18.93 11.55 19.41
C PHE A 69 -19.10 13.05 19.68
N GLY A 70 -20.06 13.71 19.02
CA GLY A 70 -20.33 15.15 19.19
C GLY A 70 -19.22 16.04 18.65
N ILE A 71 -18.37 15.53 17.75
CA ILE A 71 -17.20 16.21 17.23
C ILE A 71 -17.43 16.61 15.77
N GLN A 72 -17.21 17.90 15.48
CA GLN A 72 -17.18 18.43 14.12
C GLN A 72 -15.72 18.45 13.66
N PRO A 73 -15.30 17.59 12.70
CA PRO A 73 -13.94 17.64 12.18
C PRO A 73 -13.70 18.91 11.35
N GLU A 74 -12.45 19.35 11.28
CA GLU A 74 -12.04 20.52 10.50
C GLU A 74 -11.91 20.20 9.01
N SER A 75 -11.63 18.95 8.68
CA SER A 75 -11.56 18.42 7.32
C SER A 75 -11.67 16.91 7.29
N ILE A 76 -11.81 16.38 6.08
CA ILE A 76 -11.69 14.94 5.80
C ILE A 76 -10.62 14.68 4.76
N GLY A 77 -10.02 13.50 4.79
CA GLY A 77 -9.11 12.98 3.78
C GLY A 77 -9.30 11.49 3.57
N VAL A 78 -9.12 11.03 2.34
CA VAL A 78 -9.29 9.62 1.96
C VAL A 78 -8.00 9.09 1.35
N ASP A 79 -7.53 7.97 1.83
CA ASP A 79 -6.49 7.16 1.20
C ASP A 79 -6.97 5.72 0.99
N THR A 80 -6.41 5.06 -0.01
CA THR A 80 -6.76 3.69 -0.36
C THR A 80 -5.55 2.92 -0.89
N TRP A 81 -5.78 1.63 -1.20
CA TRP A 81 -4.84 0.82 -1.99
C TRP A 81 -4.64 1.42 -3.41
N GLY A 82 -3.55 1.03 -4.07
CA GLY A 82 -3.15 1.53 -5.40
C GLY A 82 -3.91 0.93 -6.57
N VAL A 83 -3.64 1.42 -7.73
CA VAL A 83 -3.88 0.93 -9.10
C VAL A 83 -5.33 0.84 -9.59
N ASP A 84 -6.32 0.67 -8.72
CA ASP A 84 -7.73 0.51 -9.12
C ASP A 84 -8.43 1.87 -9.33
N PHE A 85 -9.40 1.89 -10.23
CA PHE A 85 -10.08 3.11 -10.64
C PHE A 85 -11.55 2.85 -11.03
N VAL A 86 -12.34 3.91 -11.05
CA VAL A 86 -13.72 3.92 -11.56
C VAL A 86 -13.79 4.61 -12.92
N HIS A 87 -14.82 4.28 -13.68
CA HIS A 87 -15.18 4.94 -14.94
C HIS A 87 -16.35 5.88 -14.71
N LEU A 88 -16.28 7.09 -15.26
CA LEU A 88 -17.35 8.07 -15.26
C LEU A 88 -17.75 8.43 -16.70
N ASN A 89 -19.04 8.71 -16.88
CA ASN A 89 -19.56 9.27 -18.13
C ASN A 89 -19.47 10.81 -18.12
N LYS A 90 -19.94 11.46 -19.20
CA LYS A 90 -19.92 12.93 -19.36
C LYS A 90 -20.73 13.67 -18.29
N GLU A 91 -21.77 13.04 -17.77
CA GLU A 91 -22.59 13.57 -16.68
C GLU A 91 -21.90 13.45 -15.30
N GLY A 92 -20.75 12.78 -15.22
CA GLY A 92 -20.03 12.53 -13.98
C GLY A 92 -20.59 11.35 -13.17
N LEU A 93 -21.43 10.51 -13.77
CA LEU A 93 -21.95 9.31 -13.11
C LEU A 93 -20.94 8.16 -13.23
N ILE A 94 -20.75 7.42 -12.13
CA ILE A 94 -20.00 6.16 -12.15
C ILE A 94 -20.82 5.12 -12.93
N ILE A 95 -20.24 4.58 -14.01
CA ILE A 95 -20.95 3.73 -14.98
C ILE A 95 -20.64 2.25 -14.85
N SER A 96 -19.73 1.88 -13.97
CA SER A 96 -19.43 0.49 -13.63
C SER A 96 -18.92 0.38 -12.21
N LEU A 97 -19.01 -0.81 -11.61
CA LEU A 97 -18.20 -1.14 -10.45
C LEU A 97 -16.71 -1.18 -10.88
N PRO A 98 -15.79 -0.69 -10.05
CA PRO A 98 -14.36 -0.82 -10.33
C PRO A 98 -13.93 -2.29 -10.27
N PHE A 99 -13.17 -2.72 -11.26
CA PHE A 99 -12.53 -4.03 -11.20
C PHE A 99 -11.50 -4.06 -10.07
N ALA A 100 -11.39 -5.20 -9.41
CA ALA A 100 -10.36 -5.39 -8.41
C ALA A 100 -9.03 -5.81 -9.06
N TYR A 101 -7.93 -5.35 -8.53
CA TYR A 101 -6.59 -5.61 -9.08
C TYR A 101 -6.21 -7.10 -9.15
N ARG A 102 -6.90 -7.98 -8.41
CA ARG A 102 -6.71 -9.45 -8.47
C ARG A 102 -7.56 -10.13 -9.54
N ASP A 103 -8.30 -9.37 -10.35
CA ASP A 103 -9.08 -9.93 -11.46
C ASP A 103 -8.17 -10.51 -12.54
N SER A 104 -8.56 -11.66 -13.07
CA SER A 104 -7.74 -12.42 -14.04
C SER A 104 -7.67 -11.79 -15.44
N ARG A 105 -8.47 -10.73 -15.74
CA ARG A 105 -8.49 -10.08 -17.05
C ARG A 105 -7.14 -9.52 -17.50
N THR A 106 -6.23 -9.27 -16.55
CA THR A 106 -4.91 -8.72 -16.83
C THR A 106 -3.79 -9.76 -16.93
N ASN A 107 -4.10 -11.06 -16.83
CA ASN A 107 -3.08 -12.11 -16.75
C ASN A 107 -2.11 -12.12 -17.95
N THR A 108 -2.55 -11.72 -19.15
CA THR A 108 -1.71 -11.67 -20.36
C THR A 108 -1.36 -10.24 -20.77
N SER A 109 -1.91 -9.22 -20.10
CA SER A 109 -1.84 -7.82 -20.55
C SER A 109 -0.42 -7.26 -20.61
N MET A 110 0.48 -7.71 -19.73
CA MET A 110 1.88 -7.30 -19.77
C MET A 110 2.56 -7.82 -21.05
N ASP A 111 2.47 -9.12 -21.31
CA ASP A 111 3.10 -9.74 -22.47
C ASP A 111 2.56 -9.16 -23.78
N ASP A 112 1.26 -8.89 -23.83
CA ASP A 112 0.60 -8.30 -24.99
C ASP A 112 1.04 -6.84 -25.22
N LEU A 113 1.14 -6.03 -24.15
CA LEU A 113 1.63 -4.65 -24.27
C LEU A 113 3.10 -4.61 -24.70
N PHE A 114 3.93 -5.53 -24.20
CA PHE A 114 5.36 -5.57 -24.56
C PHE A 114 5.62 -5.94 -26.02
N GLN A 115 4.63 -6.45 -26.76
CA GLN A 115 4.73 -6.62 -28.21
C GLN A 115 4.69 -5.28 -28.97
N ILE A 116 4.08 -4.23 -28.38
CA ILE A 116 3.95 -2.90 -29.00
C ILE A 116 4.78 -1.82 -28.30
N ALA A 117 5.10 -2.01 -27.05
CA ALA A 117 5.95 -1.12 -26.24
C ALA A 117 6.95 -1.99 -25.45
N PRO A 118 8.22 -2.12 -25.91
CA PRO A 118 9.21 -2.96 -25.25
C PRO A 118 9.35 -2.68 -23.76
N GLN A 119 9.56 -3.71 -22.97
CA GLN A 119 9.64 -3.64 -21.51
C GLN A 119 10.67 -2.59 -21.04
N GLU A 120 11.81 -2.53 -21.73
CA GLU A 120 12.89 -1.59 -21.45
C GLU A 120 12.41 -0.13 -21.59
N ASP A 121 11.66 0.15 -22.67
CA ASP A 121 11.13 1.47 -22.96
C ASP A 121 10.05 1.87 -21.93
N VAL A 122 9.16 0.94 -21.59
CA VAL A 122 8.12 1.18 -20.58
C VAL A 122 8.75 1.50 -19.22
N TYR A 123 9.76 0.73 -18.79
CA TYR A 123 10.44 1.00 -17.54
C TYR A 123 11.21 2.32 -17.55
N ALA A 124 11.97 2.58 -18.60
CA ALA A 124 12.73 3.83 -18.75
C ALA A 124 11.81 5.08 -18.69
N GLN A 125 10.59 4.95 -19.20
CA GLN A 125 9.61 6.04 -19.25
C GLN A 125 8.78 6.18 -17.99
N THR A 126 8.72 5.18 -17.11
CA THR A 126 7.82 5.19 -15.95
C THR A 126 8.53 4.90 -14.63
N GLY A 127 9.59 4.08 -14.64
CA GLY A 127 10.31 3.65 -13.45
C GLY A 127 9.49 2.82 -12.48
N ILE A 128 8.36 2.25 -12.91
CA ILE A 128 7.42 1.53 -12.04
C ILE A 128 7.65 0.03 -12.17
N GLN A 129 7.64 -0.67 -11.02
CA GLN A 129 7.68 -2.12 -10.92
C GLN A 129 6.61 -2.77 -11.80
N PHE A 130 6.99 -3.76 -12.58
CA PHE A 130 6.05 -4.51 -13.39
C PHE A 130 5.21 -5.44 -12.52
N MET A 131 3.93 -5.13 -12.48
CA MET A 131 2.89 -5.93 -11.85
C MET A 131 1.72 -5.98 -12.82
N GLN A 132 1.23 -7.18 -13.14
CA GLN A 132 0.16 -7.38 -14.14
C GLN A 132 -1.10 -6.54 -13.89
N PHE A 133 -1.30 -6.11 -12.67
CA PHE A 133 -2.46 -5.35 -12.23
C PHE A 133 -2.26 -3.83 -12.23
N ASN A 134 -1.09 -3.28 -12.63
CA ASN A 134 -0.95 -1.82 -12.74
C ASN A 134 -2.00 -1.24 -13.69
N SER A 135 -2.46 -0.02 -13.42
CA SER A 135 -3.57 0.57 -14.15
C SER A 135 -3.34 0.65 -15.66
N LEU A 136 -2.09 0.84 -16.09
CA LEU A 136 -1.69 0.78 -17.50
C LEU A 136 -2.16 -0.55 -18.15
N PHE A 137 -1.87 -1.68 -17.52
CA PHE A 137 -2.24 -3.00 -18.04
C PHE A 137 -3.74 -3.26 -17.90
N GLN A 138 -4.39 -2.73 -16.86
CA GLN A 138 -5.82 -2.80 -16.68
C GLN A 138 -6.56 -2.07 -17.81
N LEU A 139 -6.16 -0.83 -18.13
CA LEU A 139 -6.74 -0.05 -19.22
C LEU A 139 -6.41 -0.65 -20.59
N PHE A 140 -5.17 -1.11 -20.77
CA PHE A 140 -4.75 -1.78 -22.00
C PHE A 140 -5.57 -3.04 -22.31
N SER A 141 -5.87 -3.87 -21.28
CA SER A 141 -6.72 -5.05 -21.49
C SER A 141 -8.11 -4.66 -22.02
N MET A 142 -8.69 -3.57 -21.48
CA MET A 142 -10.00 -3.08 -21.91
C MET A 142 -9.98 -2.53 -23.34
N VAL A 143 -8.90 -1.86 -23.75
CA VAL A 143 -8.71 -1.37 -25.13
C VAL A 143 -8.55 -2.56 -26.07
N LYS A 144 -7.67 -3.52 -25.72
CA LYS A 144 -7.43 -4.73 -26.51
C LYS A 144 -8.71 -5.54 -26.74
N ASP A 145 -9.52 -5.69 -25.70
CA ASP A 145 -10.77 -6.45 -25.73
C ASP A 145 -11.95 -5.64 -26.31
N GLN A 146 -11.70 -4.43 -26.81
CA GLN A 146 -12.71 -3.54 -27.37
C GLN A 146 -13.90 -3.35 -26.43
N SER A 147 -13.61 -3.13 -25.15
CA SER A 147 -14.64 -3.00 -24.12
C SER A 147 -15.57 -1.82 -24.42
N SER A 148 -16.88 -2.07 -24.51
CA SER A 148 -17.89 -1.04 -24.71
C SER A 148 -17.90 -0.01 -23.57
N LEU A 149 -17.39 -0.36 -22.39
CA LEU A 149 -17.23 0.57 -21.28
C LEU A 149 -16.26 1.69 -21.64
N MET A 150 -15.18 1.39 -22.40
CA MET A 150 -14.22 2.42 -22.85
C MET A 150 -14.85 3.42 -23.82
N GLU A 151 -15.81 3.02 -24.62
CA GLU A 151 -16.49 3.90 -25.59
C GLU A 151 -17.31 5.01 -24.91
N ILE A 152 -17.89 4.71 -23.74
CA ILE A 152 -18.74 5.65 -22.99
C ILE A 152 -18.02 6.31 -21.82
N THR A 153 -16.75 5.97 -21.58
CA THR A 153 -15.91 6.57 -20.52
C THR A 153 -15.47 7.97 -20.95
N ASP A 154 -15.84 8.97 -20.16
CA ASP A 154 -15.36 10.34 -20.28
C ASP A 154 -14.12 10.58 -19.42
N SER A 155 -14.10 10.01 -18.22
CA SER A 155 -13.02 10.16 -17.26
C SER A 155 -12.85 8.93 -16.37
N ILE A 156 -11.63 8.71 -15.89
CA ILE A 156 -11.37 7.75 -14.82
C ILE A 156 -10.92 8.51 -13.57
N LEU A 157 -11.20 7.94 -12.39
CA LEU A 157 -10.69 8.39 -11.11
C LEU A 157 -10.17 7.19 -10.33
N PHE A 158 -8.97 7.30 -9.75
CA PHE A 158 -8.48 6.27 -8.84
C PHE A 158 -9.37 6.18 -7.59
N MET A 159 -9.29 5.07 -6.88
CA MET A 159 -10.22 4.80 -5.77
C MET A 159 -10.33 5.94 -4.76
N PRO A 160 -9.22 6.54 -4.23
CA PRO A 160 -9.34 7.65 -3.28
C PRO A 160 -9.87 8.92 -3.96
N ASP A 161 -9.51 9.16 -5.22
CA ASP A 161 -9.99 10.30 -5.99
C ASP A 161 -11.48 10.20 -6.27
N ALA A 162 -11.98 8.99 -6.54
CA ALA A 162 -13.40 8.74 -6.75
C ALA A 162 -14.21 8.97 -5.45
N LEU A 163 -13.70 8.52 -4.31
CA LEU A 163 -14.34 8.76 -3.02
C LEU A 163 -14.30 10.25 -2.65
N ASN A 164 -13.18 10.93 -2.90
CA ASN A 164 -13.07 12.39 -2.76
C ASN A 164 -14.04 13.14 -3.69
N TYR A 165 -14.21 12.65 -4.94
CA TYR A 165 -15.17 13.19 -5.88
C TYR A 165 -16.62 13.04 -5.38
N LEU A 166 -16.97 11.87 -4.84
CA LEU A 166 -18.31 11.65 -4.26
C LEU A 166 -18.58 12.55 -3.05
N PHE A 167 -17.55 12.97 -2.31
CA PHE A 167 -17.69 13.96 -1.24
C PHE A 167 -17.77 15.41 -1.75
N SER A 168 -16.96 15.78 -2.74
CA SER A 168 -16.71 17.19 -3.11
C SER A 168 -17.30 17.62 -4.45
N GLY A 169 -17.62 16.67 -5.33
CA GLY A 169 -17.98 16.94 -6.73
C GLY A 169 -16.79 17.33 -7.63
N VAL A 170 -15.54 17.28 -7.14
CA VAL A 170 -14.35 17.72 -7.89
C VAL A 170 -13.56 16.53 -8.41
N LYS A 171 -13.37 16.47 -9.75
CA LYS A 171 -12.60 15.42 -10.43
C LYS A 171 -11.14 15.86 -10.57
N LYS A 172 -10.22 15.17 -9.89
CA LYS A 172 -8.76 15.32 -9.97
C LYS A 172 -8.09 13.96 -9.78
N SER A 173 -6.82 13.84 -10.11
CA SER A 173 -5.99 12.67 -9.77
C SER A 173 -4.88 13.11 -8.83
N GLU A 174 -4.85 12.56 -7.62
CA GLU A 174 -3.79 12.87 -6.68
C GLU A 174 -2.49 12.15 -7.08
N PHE A 175 -1.35 12.81 -6.95
CA PHE A 175 -0.06 12.39 -7.48
C PHE A 175 0.42 11.03 -6.94
N SER A 176 0.30 10.79 -5.63
CA SER A 176 0.85 9.57 -5.04
C SER A 176 0.10 8.32 -5.53
N ILE A 177 -1.24 8.41 -5.65
CA ILE A 177 -2.05 7.31 -6.19
C ILE A 177 -1.89 7.19 -7.70
N ALA A 178 -1.88 8.31 -8.44
CA ALA A 178 -1.69 8.32 -9.88
C ALA A 178 -0.33 7.72 -10.29
N SER A 179 0.71 7.89 -9.47
CA SER A 179 2.04 7.33 -9.74
C SER A 179 2.07 5.80 -9.72
N THR A 180 1.16 5.13 -9.01
CA THR A 180 1.07 3.66 -9.00
C THR A 180 0.60 3.08 -10.34
N SER A 181 0.02 3.92 -11.19
CA SER A 181 -0.62 3.50 -12.44
C SER A 181 0.34 3.03 -13.54
N GLN A 182 1.63 3.34 -13.43
CA GLN A 182 2.62 3.17 -14.50
C GLN A 182 2.37 4.05 -15.74
N MET A 183 1.71 5.20 -15.54
CA MET A 183 1.37 6.16 -16.60
C MET A 183 1.90 7.59 -16.35
N ILE A 184 2.76 7.78 -15.34
CA ILE A 184 3.36 9.08 -14.99
C ILE A 184 4.81 9.16 -15.51
N VAL A 185 5.22 10.35 -15.97
CA VAL A 185 6.63 10.65 -16.24
C VAL A 185 7.38 10.77 -14.90
N PRO A 186 8.40 9.96 -14.64
CA PRO A 186 9.07 9.89 -13.34
C PRO A 186 9.57 11.25 -12.85
N GLY A 187 9.41 11.53 -11.57
CA GLY A 187 9.85 12.77 -10.94
C GLY A 187 9.05 14.02 -11.36
N THR A 188 7.94 13.84 -12.08
CA THR A 188 7.06 14.92 -12.52
C THR A 188 5.61 14.65 -12.14
N CYS A 189 4.76 15.69 -12.18
CA CYS A 189 3.30 15.57 -12.06
C CYS A 189 2.65 15.59 -13.44
N GLN A 190 3.16 14.80 -14.39
CA GLN A 190 2.67 14.77 -15.76
C GLN A 190 2.39 13.35 -16.21
N TRP A 191 1.26 13.17 -16.91
CA TRP A 191 0.96 11.91 -17.57
C TRP A 191 1.94 11.64 -18.72
N ASN A 192 2.36 10.41 -18.87
CA ASN A 192 3.14 9.96 -20.02
C ASN A 192 2.19 9.69 -21.19
N TYR A 193 1.78 10.77 -21.87
CA TYR A 193 0.83 10.65 -22.97
C TYR A 193 1.38 9.85 -24.16
N GLU A 194 2.69 9.80 -24.37
CA GLU A 194 3.30 9.00 -25.43
C GLU A 194 3.03 7.51 -25.18
N LEU A 195 3.29 7.02 -23.98
CA LEU A 195 3.03 5.63 -23.60
C LEU A 195 1.53 5.32 -23.58
N VAL A 196 0.73 6.23 -23.03
CA VAL A 196 -0.73 6.08 -22.91
C VAL A 196 -1.36 5.94 -24.30
N GLU A 197 -0.99 6.80 -25.26
CA GLU A 197 -1.47 6.77 -26.64
C GLU A 197 -0.96 5.54 -27.40
N LYS A 198 0.30 5.13 -27.17
CA LYS A 198 0.88 3.90 -27.73
C LYS A 198 0.13 2.64 -27.25
N ALA A 199 -0.35 2.64 -26.02
CA ALA A 199 -1.21 1.59 -25.47
C ALA A 199 -2.68 1.67 -25.98
N GLY A 200 -3.00 2.65 -26.83
CA GLY A 200 -4.36 2.88 -27.35
C GLY A 200 -5.33 3.46 -26.32
N ILE A 201 -4.84 3.93 -25.18
CA ILE A 201 -5.66 4.50 -24.11
C ILE A 201 -6.00 5.93 -24.46
N PRO A 202 -7.28 6.34 -24.47
CA PRO A 202 -7.67 7.72 -24.78
C PRO A 202 -7.17 8.70 -23.71
N ARG A 203 -6.26 9.62 -24.08
CA ARG A 203 -5.64 10.57 -23.13
C ARG A 203 -6.66 11.45 -22.38
N GLN A 204 -7.81 11.73 -22.97
CA GLN A 204 -8.84 12.62 -22.41
C GLN A 204 -9.52 12.03 -21.17
N ILE A 205 -9.41 10.72 -20.92
CA ILE A 205 -9.98 10.10 -19.72
C ILE A 205 -9.16 10.40 -18.46
N LEU A 206 -7.90 10.82 -18.61
CA LEU A 206 -6.98 11.09 -17.50
C LEU A 206 -7.22 12.51 -16.99
N GLN A 207 -7.36 12.64 -15.66
CA GLN A 207 -7.64 13.92 -15.01
C GLN A 207 -6.35 14.69 -14.71
N GLU A 208 -6.48 15.99 -14.47
CA GLU A 208 -5.38 16.83 -14.00
C GLU A 208 -4.80 16.27 -12.70
N ILE A 209 -3.45 16.19 -12.65
CA ILE A 209 -2.73 15.71 -11.47
C ILE A 209 -2.56 16.85 -10.48
N ILE A 210 -2.90 16.56 -9.22
CA ILE A 210 -2.71 17.47 -8.08
C ILE A 210 -1.77 16.87 -7.05
N LEU A 211 -1.15 17.73 -6.25
CA LEU A 211 -0.24 17.31 -5.19
C LEU A 211 -0.99 16.96 -3.88
N PRO A 212 -0.42 16.06 -3.05
CA PRO A 212 -0.91 15.84 -1.69
C PRO A 212 -1.01 17.16 -0.90
N GLY A 213 -2.10 17.34 -0.18
CA GLY A 213 -2.42 18.56 0.55
C GLY A 213 -3.23 19.59 -0.25
N THR A 214 -3.72 19.23 -1.44
CA THR A 214 -4.63 20.11 -2.20
C THR A 214 -6.04 20.07 -1.63
N ILE A 215 -6.65 21.23 -1.39
CA ILE A 215 -8.05 21.35 -1.01
C ILE A 215 -8.91 21.22 -2.28
N LEU A 216 -9.75 20.20 -2.34
CA LEU A 216 -10.65 19.92 -3.46
C LEU A 216 -11.93 20.76 -3.43
N GLY A 217 -12.25 21.35 -2.31
CA GLY A 217 -13.51 22.03 -2.02
C GLY A 217 -14.09 21.54 -0.72
N ASN A 218 -15.35 21.80 -0.48
CA ASN A 218 -16.06 21.28 0.69
C ASN A 218 -16.87 20.04 0.32
N ILE A 219 -17.26 19.25 1.34
CA ILE A 219 -18.30 18.23 1.15
C ILE A 219 -19.57 18.88 0.59
N THR A 220 -20.29 18.13 -0.26
CA THR A 220 -21.54 18.62 -0.85
C THR A 220 -22.61 18.88 0.23
N GLU A 221 -23.58 19.76 -0.06
CA GLU A 221 -24.70 20.02 0.85
C GLU A 221 -25.53 18.76 1.13
N GLU A 222 -25.64 17.87 0.15
CA GLU A 222 -26.31 16.57 0.30
C GLU A 222 -25.61 15.71 1.37
N VAL A 223 -24.29 15.53 1.26
CA VAL A 223 -23.49 14.78 2.23
C VAL A 223 -23.53 15.45 3.60
N ALA A 224 -23.42 16.77 3.67
CA ALA A 224 -23.50 17.53 4.92
C ALA A 224 -24.86 17.31 5.62
N SER A 225 -25.96 17.40 4.86
CA SER A 225 -27.32 17.16 5.36
C SER A 225 -27.53 15.74 5.85
N GLU A 226 -27.08 14.74 5.08
CA GLU A 226 -27.24 13.31 5.40
C GLU A 226 -26.46 12.90 6.66
N THR A 227 -25.25 13.43 6.83
CA THR A 227 -24.37 13.09 7.96
C THR A 227 -24.60 13.99 9.18
N GLY A 228 -25.23 15.16 8.99
CA GLY A 228 -25.38 16.21 9.98
C GLY A 228 -24.08 16.98 10.24
N SER A 229 -23.11 16.86 9.36
CA SER A 229 -21.88 17.66 9.39
C SER A 229 -22.16 19.07 8.88
N LYS A 230 -21.31 20.03 9.30
CA LYS A 230 -21.17 21.27 8.55
C LYS A 230 -20.49 20.99 7.22
N THR A 231 -20.56 21.93 6.29
CA THR A 231 -19.70 21.91 5.10
C THR A 231 -18.24 22.10 5.53
N ILE A 232 -17.41 21.07 5.30
CA ILE A 232 -16.00 21.04 5.70
C ILE A 232 -15.12 20.71 4.50
N PRO A 233 -13.85 21.14 4.48
CA PRO A 233 -12.93 20.83 3.40
C PRO A 233 -12.71 19.34 3.20
N VAL A 234 -12.66 18.93 1.93
CA VAL A 234 -12.11 17.65 1.47
C VAL A 234 -10.69 17.90 1.02
N ILE A 235 -9.74 17.24 1.64
CA ILE A 235 -8.32 17.38 1.33
C ILE A 235 -7.83 16.13 0.61
N ALA A 236 -7.31 16.30 -0.60
CA ALA A 236 -6.55 15.26 -1.27
C ALA A 236 -5.24 15.04 -0.50
N VAL A 237 -5.24 14.09 0.40
CA VAL A 237 -4.04 13.67 1.15
C VAL A 237 -3.14 12.83 0.23
N ALA A 238 -2.09 12.18 0.71
CA ALA A 238 -1.42 11.18 -0.10
C ALA A 238 -2.38 10.00 -0.30
N GLY A 239 -3.01 9.94 -1.46
CA GLY A 239 -4.12 9.03 -1.75
C GLY A 239 -3.73 7.55 -1.76
N HIS A 240 -2.47 7.22 -2.04
CA HIS A 240 -1.93 5.88 -1.84
C HIS A 240 -1.62 5.65 -0.35
N ASP A 241 -2.24 4.64 0.25
CA ASP A 241 -2.11 4.29 1.67
C ASP A 241 -0.65 4.25 2.15
N THR A 242 0.24 3.63 1.35
CA THR A 242 1.68 3.58 1.65
C THR A 242 2.32 4.97 1.59
N ALA A 243 1.90 5.86 0.69
CA ALA A 243 2.44 7.21 0.66
C ALA A 243 2.05 8.00 1.92
N SER A 244 0.80 7.85 2.37
CA SER A 244 0.36 8.37 3.66
C SER A 244 1.15 7.75 4.82
N ALA A 245 1.34 6.42 4.82
CA ALA A 245 2.10 5.75 5.86
C ALA A 245 3.54 6.29 6.01
N ILE A 246 4.23 6.57 4.90
CA ILE A 246 5.61 7.06 4.93
C ILE A 246 5.74 8.50 5.47
N VAL A 247 4.69 9.31 5.35
CA VAL A 247 4.64 10.61 6.02
C VAL A 247 4.85 10.47 7.53
N SER A 248 4.33 9.39 8.11
CA SER A 248 4.37 9.12 9.55
C SER A 248 5.63 8.38 10.04
N VAL A 249 6.63 8.13 9.19
CA VAL A 249 7.89 7.53 9.66
C VAL A 249 8.53 8.44 10.71
N PRO A 250 8.75 7.96 11.94
CA PRO A 250 9.21 8.79 13.05
C PRO A 250 10.72 9.05 13.00
N CYS A 251 11.21 9.58 11.86
CA CYS A 251 12.62 9.85 11.62
C CYS A 251 12.81 11.18 10.91
N CYS A 252 13.62 12.06 11.50
CA CYS A 252 13.96 13.36 10.92
C CYS A 252 15.20 13.35 10.02
N LEU A 253 15.91 12.21 9.96
CA LEU A 253 17.09 12.00 9.12
C LEU A 253 16.72 11.24 7.85
N ASN A 254 17.54 11.34 6.81
CA ASN A 254 17.31 10.66 5.53
C ASN A 254 18.10 9.35 5.38
N ASN A 255 18.70 8.84 6.46
CA ASN A 255 19.54 7.63 6.47
C ASN A 255 18.77 6.37 6.90
N PHE A 256 17.53 6.27 6.49
CA PHE A 256 16.67 5.14 6.83
C PHE A 256 16.11 4.43 5.59
N ALA A 257 15.85 3.14 5.74
CA ALA A 257 14.90 2.42 4.93
C ALA A 257 13.59 2.23 5.72
N TYR A 258 12.50 1.98 5.02
CA TYR A 258 11.23 1.66 5.64
C TYR A 258 10.67 0.34 5.13
N ILE A 259 9.84 -0.29 5.93
CA ILE A 259 8.96 -1.39 5.55
C ILE A 259 7.54 -0.99 5.97
N SER A 260 6.69 -0.64 5.01
CA SER A 260 5.25 -0.52 5.25
C SER A 260 4.68 -1.94 5.22
N SER A 261 4.44 -2.49 6.41
CA SER A 261 4.10 -3.90 6.58
C SER A 261 2.61 -4.11 6.85
N GLY A 262 1.97 -4.72 5.88
CA GLY A 262 0.56 -5.13 5.88
C GLY A 262 0.38 -6.44 5.11
N THR A 263 -0.69 -6.56 4.35
CA THR A 263 -0.89 -7.68 3.39
C THR A 263 0.29 -7.78 2.43
N TRP A 264 0.72 -6.64 1.90
CA TRP A 264 2.00 -6.47 1.22
C TRP A 264 3.03 -5.90 2.20
N SER A 265 4.32 -6.09 1.89
CA SER A 265 5.43 -5.39 2.52
C SER A 265 6.10 -4.52 1.47
N LEU A 266 5.95 -3.21 1.60
CA LEU A 266 6.57 -2.26 0.69
C LEU A 266 7.87 -1.77 1.35
N MET A 267 9.00 -2.28 0.87
CA MET A 267 10.32 -1.95 1.41
C MET A 267 11.06 -0.99 0.49
N GLY A 268 11.56 0.12 1.04
CA GLY A 268 12.24 1.11 0.21
C GLY A 268 12.88 2.23 1.00
N ILE A 269 13.27 3.26 0.26
CA ILE A 269 13.82 4.52 0.75
C ILE A 269 13.03 5.69 0.19
N GLU A 270 13.11 6.82 0.85
CA GLU A 270 12.60 8.09 0.36
C GLU A 270 13.75 8.91 -0.22
N CYS A 271 13.66 9.28 -1.48
CA CYS A 271 14.69 10.01 -2.20
C CYS A 271 14.10 11.21 -2.97
N ARG A 272 14.96 12.12 -3.44
CA ARG A 272 14.48 13.29 -4.21
C ARG A 272 14.29 12.98 -5.68
N ASN A 273 15.16 12.16 -6.24
CA ASN A 273 15.15 11.83 -7.66
C ASN A 273 14.82 10.35 -7.86
N PRO A 274 14.09 9.99 -8.91
CA PRO A 274 13.87 8.59 -9.27
C PRO A 274 15.18 7.86 -9.58
N HIS A 275 15.28 6.60 -9.17
CA HIS A 275 16.36 5.69 -9.54
C HIS A 275 15.92 4.79 -10.69
N ILE A 276 16.23 5.21 -11.93
CA ILE A 276 15.84 4.50 -13.15
C ILE A 276 17.08 4.13 -13.92
N SER A 277 17.35 2.84 -14.06
CA SER A 277 18.46 2.27 -14.79
C SER A 277 18.11 0.87 -15.28
N GLU A 278 18.95 0.29 -16.13
CA GLU A 278 18.80 -1.11 -16.53
C GLU A 278 18.88 -2.05 -15.32
N GLN A 279 19.75 -1.76 -14.35
CA GLN A 279 19.87 -2.55 -13.13
C GLN A 279 18.59 -2.48 -12.30
N THR A 280 18.00 -1.29 -12.07
CA THR A 280 16.75 -1.17 -11.30
C THR A 280 15.56 -1.80 -12.03
N ARG A 281 15.58 -1.84 -13.38
CA ARG A 281 14.60 -2.57 -14.18
C ARG A 281 14.71 -4.07 -13.96
N GLN A 282 15.92 -4.63 -14.08
CA GLN A 282 16.16 -6.07 -13.87
C GLN A 282 15.81 -6.52 -12.45
N LEU A 283 16.08 -5.66 -11.46
CA LEU A 283 15.70 -5.87 -10.07
C LEU A 283 14.22 -5.59 -9.80
N ASN A 284 13.48 -5.07 -10.77
CA ASN A 284 12.06 -4.77 -10.73
C ASN A 284 11.67 -3.85 -9.54
N PHE A 285 12.37 -2.70 -9.41
CA PHE A 285 12.03 -1.65 -8.44
C PHE A 285 11.01 -0.67 -8.99
N THR A 286 10.31 0.05 -8.09
CA THR A 286 9.33 1.10 -8.42
C THR A 286 9.76 2.46 -7.88
N ASN A 287 9.41 3.53 -8.60
CA ASN A 287 9.65 4.93 -8.25
C ASN A 287 8.30 5.67 -8.14
N GLU A 288 7.63 5.51 -7.03
CA GLU A 288 6.31 6.09 -6.82
C GLU A 288 6.36 7.48 -6.21
N GLY A 289 5.34 8.29 -6.46
CA GLY A 289 5.23 9.63 -5.91
C GLY A 289 5.12 9.65 -4.38
N GLY A 290 5.91 10.51 -3.75
CA GLY A 290 5.88 10.78 -2.33
C GLY A 290 5.30 12.15 -1.99
N VAL A 291 5.41 12.58 -0.75
CA VAL A 291 4.94 13.86 -0.24
C VAL A 291 6.09 14.88 -0.19
N GLY A 292 5.80 16.14 -0.53
CA GLY A 292 6.81 17.20 -0.48
C GLY A 292 7.89 17.13 -1.57
N GLY A 293 7.54 16.54 -2.73
CA GLY A 293 8.44 16.43 -3.89
C GLY A 293 9.47 15.31 -3.73
N THR A 294 9.13 14.28 -2.96
CA THR A 294 9.96 13.08 -2.84
C THR A 294 9.47 11.96 -3.76
N THR A 295 10.36 11.03 -4.05
CA THR A 295 10.08 9.75 -4.71
C THR A 295 10.25 8.65 -3.66
N ARG A 296 9.33 7.72 -3.64
CA ARG A 296 9.43 6.48 -2.87
C ARG A 296 10.04 5.43 -3.80
N PHE A 297 11.34 5.18 -3.65
CA PHE A 297 12.03 4.11 -4.35
C PHE A 297 11.90 2.84 -3.52
N LEU A 298 11.13 1.88 -4.02
CA LEU A 298 10.75 0.72 -3.23
C LEU A 298 10.54 -0.54 -4.08
N LYS A 299 10.32 -1.64 -3.39
CA LYS A 299 9.89 -2.91 -3.96
C LYS A 299 8.65 -3.41 -3.22
N ASN A 300 7.63 -3.79 -3.97
CA ASN A 300 6.48 -4.50 -3.44
C ASN A 300 6.89 -5.96 -3.23
N ILE A 301 6.77 -6.43 -2.02
CA ILE A 301 7.09 -7.79 -1.59
C ILE A 301 5.80 -8.41 -1.06
N MET A 302 5.54 -9.67 -1.37
CA MET A 302 4.44 -10.38 -0.74
C MET A 302 4.71 -10.49 0.76
N GLY A 303 3.86 -9.86 1.57
CA GLY A 303 4.07 -9.70 3.00
C GLY A 303 3.28 -10.68 3.85
N MET A 304 2.48 -10.14 4.77
CA MET A 304 1.67 -10.93 5.71
C MET A 304 0.52 -11.71 5.03
N TRP A 305 0.27 -11.48 3.74
CA TRP A 305 -0.66 -12.26 2.92
C TRP A 305 -0.44 -13.77 3.06
N LEU A 306 0.83 -14.21 3.01
CA LEU A 306 1.18 -15.62 3.13
C LEU A 306 0.60 -16.24 4.41
N ILE A 307 0.80 -15.59 5.55
CA ILE A 307 0.36 -16.10 6.84
C ILE A 307 -1.14 -15.90 7.07
N GLN A 308 -1.73 -14.83 6.50
CA GLN A 308 -3.17 -14.58 6.54
C GLN A 308 -3.93 -15.67 5.78
N GLU A 309 -3.46 -16.08 4.61
CA GLU A 309 -4.07 -17.16 3.83
C GLU A 309 -3.90 -18.53 4.49
N VAL A 310 -2.73 -18.79 5.07
CA VAL A 310 -2.53 -20.01 5.86
C VAL A 310 -3.51 -20.06 7.03
N GLN A 311 -3.68 -18.95 7.77
CA GLN A 311 -4.65 -18.87 8.87
C GLN A 311 -6.07 -19.12 8.37
N ARG A 312 -6.48 -18.48 7.28
CA ARG A 312 -7.81 -18.65 6.68
C ARG A 312 -8.10 -20.11 6.30
N ILE A 313 -7.14 -20.77 5.64
CA ILE A 313 -7.28 -22.20 5.27
C ILE A 313 -7.47 -23.08 6.50
N TRP A 314 -6.66 -22.87 7.52
CA TRP A 314 -6.78 -23.66 8.76
C TRP A 314 -8.09 -23.38 9.52
N GLU A 315 -8.60 -22.16 9.48
CA GLU A 315 -9.93 -21.84 10.01
C GLU A 315 -11.03 -22.57 9.27
N GLU A 316 -10.96 -22.69 7.95
CA GLU A 316 -11.90 -23.50 7.12
C GLU A 316 -11.80 -24.99 7.45
N GLU A 317 -10.63 -25.49 7.84
CA GLU A 317 -10.41 -26.84 8.31
C GLU A 317 -10.81 -27.06 9.79
N GLY A 318 -11.32 -26.02 10.46
CA GLY A 318 -11.78 -26.07 11.84
C GLY A 318 -10.68 -25.84 12.89
N MET A 319 -9.51 -25.36 12.47
CA MET A 319 -8.38 -25.05 13.36
C MET A 319 -8.18 -23.54 13.44
N SER A 320 -8.61 -22.92 14.53
CA SER A 320 -8.47 -21.48 14.74
C SER A 320 -7.26 -21.14 15.61
N TYR A 321 -6.37 -20.31 15.12
CA TYR A 321 -5.19 -19.81 15.85
C TYR A 321 -5.26 -18.29 16.00
N THR A 322 -4.96 -17.83 17.21
CA THR A 322 -4.68 -16.40 17.42
C THR A 322 -3.27 -16.06 16.91
N TRP A 323 -3.02 -14.79 16.55
CA TRP A 323 -1.70 -14.34 16.13
C TRP A 323 -0.59 -14.70 17.14
N PRO A 324 -0.76 -14.48 18.46
CA PRO A 324 0.25 -14.91 19.44
C PRO A 324 0.49 -16.42 19.44
N ALA A 325 -0.54 -17.25 19.24
CA ALA A 325 -0.38 -18.70 19.17
C ALA A 325 0.41 -19.12 17.93
N MET A 326 0.18 -18.49 16.78
CA MET A 326 0.95 -18.74 15.56
C MET A 326 2.43 -18.38 15.73
N VAL A 327 2.72 -17.23 16.35
CA VAL A 327 4.10 -16.83 16.66
C VAL A 327 4.77 -17.84 17.58
N GLU A 328 4.07 -18.35 18.59
CA GLU A 328 4.64 -19.32 19.51
C GLU A 328 4.90 -20.68 18.83
N LEU A 329 4.06 -21.11 17.89
CA LEU A 329 4.32 -22.30 17.07
C LEU A 329 5.59 -22.11 16.22
N ALA A 330 5.77 -20.93 15.61
CA ALA A 330 6.97 -20.64 14.84
C ALA A 330 8.24 -20.62 15.71
N ARG A 331 8.17 -20.06 16.93
CA ARG A 331 9.31 -20.02 17.87
C ARG A 331 9.81 -21.40 18.28
N ARG A 332 8.90 -22.39 18.38
CA ARG A 332 9.22 -23.76 18.74
C ARG A 332 9.74 -24.62 17.60
N SER A 333 9.64 -24.10 16.37
CA SER A 333 10.10 -24.82 15.18
C SER A 333 11.55 -24.51 14.89
N GLU A 334 12.26 -25.46 14.27
CA GLU A 334 13.66 -25.33 13.88
C GLU A 334 13.83 -24.17 12.89
N PRO A 335 14.76 -23.22 13.16
CA PRO A 335 15.02 -22.11 12.26
C PRO A 335 15.61 -22.58 10.93
N PHE A 336 15.22 -21.89 9.86
CA PHE A 336 15.74 -22.06 8.50
C PHE A 336 15.57 -23.46 7.89
N GLN A 337 14.79 -24.34 8.48
CA GLN A 337 14.61 -25.70 7.96
C GLN A 337 14.05 -25.66 6.52
N PHE A 338 13.09 -24.80 6.27
CA PHE A 338 12.44 -24.56 4.98
C PHE A 338 12.47 -23.09 4.63
N LEU A 339 12.73 -22.77 3.35
CA LEU A 339 12.77 -21.40 2.83
C LEU A 339 11.99 -21.32 1.51
N ILE A 340 11.30 -20.21 1.31
CA ILE A 340 10.54 -19.93 0.08
C ILE A 340 10.95 -18.58 -0.49
N ASN A 341 10.70 -18.35 -1.80
CA ASN A 341 10.67 -17.00 -2.36
C ASN A 341 9.26 -16.42 -2.15
N PRO A 342 9.06 -15.46 -1.24
CA PRO A 342 7.73 -14.90 -1.02
C PRO A 342 7.06 -14.36 -2.28
N ASP A 343 7.84 -13.86 -3.24
CA ASP A 343 7.35 -13.26 -4.49
C ASP A 343 7.16 -14.28 -5.63
N ASP A 344 7.26 -15.57 -5.38
CA ASP A 344 6.96 -16.57 -6.39
C ASP A 344 5.48 -16.49 -6.80
N SER A 345 5.24 -16.61 -8.10
CA SER A 345 3.89 -16.48 -8.68
C SER A 345 2.88 -17.48 -8.10
N MET A 346 3.34 -18.64 -7.63
CA MET A 346 2.49 -19.65 -7.02
C MET A 346 1.83 -19.18 -5.70
N PHE A 347 2.36 -18.12 -5.06
CA PHE A 347 1.81 -17.56 -3.82
C PHE A 347 0.88 -16.37 -4.03
N LEU A 348 0.71 -15.89 -5.28
CA LEU A 348 -0.10 -14.70 -5.56
C LEU A 348 -1.57 -14.91 -5.20
N ASN A 349 -2.14 -16.03 -5.60
CA ASN A 349 -3.54 -16.38 -5.32
C ASN A 349 -3.76 -17.90 -5.39
N PRO A 350 -3.08 -18.71 -4.57
CA PRO A 350 -3.26 -20.15 -4.58
C PRO A 350 -4.63 -20.52 -3.97
N ARG A 351 -5.17 -21.63 -4.39
CA ARG A 351 -6.38 -22.20 -3.78
C ARG A 351 -6.12 -22.62 -2.32
N ASP A 352 -4.91 -23.11 -2.04
CA ASP A 352 -4.44 -23.54 -0.73
C ASP A 352 -2.99 -23.10 -0.56
N MET A 353 -2.78 -22.09 0.29
CA MET A 353 -1.46 -21.53 0.56
C MET A 353 -0.55 -22.50 1.30
N THR A 354 -1.10 -23.31 2.20
CA THR A 354 -0.31 -24.31 2.94
C THR A 354 0.27 -25.35 1.99
N GLN A 355 -0.55 -25.81 1.04
CA GLN A 355 -0.10 -26.78 0.04
C GLN A 355 0.90 -26.13 -0.93
N ALA A 356 0.69 -24.88 -1.38
CA ALA A 356 1.63 -24.16 -2.24
C ALA A 356 3.02 -24.05 -1.59
N ILE A 357 3.10 -23.73 -0.29
CA ILE A 357 4.37 -23.69 0.44
C ILE A 357 5.04 -25.06 0.48
N ARG A 358 4.28 -26.13 0.73
CA ARG A 358 4.79 -27.50 0.71
C ARG A 358 5.33 -27.89 -0.66
N ASP A 359 4.60 -27.55 -1.71
CA ASP A 359 4.98 -27.84 -3.10
C ASP A 359 6.25 -27.10 -3.49
N PHE A 360 6.39 -25.81 -3.14
CA PHE A 360 7.62 -25.05 -3.35
C PHE A 360 8.82 -25.70 -2.65
N CYS A 361 8.70 -26.04 -1.38
CA CYS A 361 9.76 -26.68 -0.61
C CYS A 361 10.15 -28.04 -1.22
N TYR A 362 9.19 -28.82 -1.67
CA TYR A 362 9.43 -30.10 -2.35
C TYR A 362 10.15 -29.91 -3.68
N GLN A 363 9.70 -28.96 -4.53
CA GLN A 363 10.29 -28.67 -5.84
C GLN A 363 11.73 -28.15 -5.73
N THR A 364 12.05 -27.45 -4.63
CA THR A 364 13.42 -26.95 -4.35
C THR A 364 14.25 -27.94 -3.53
N ALA A 365 13.84 -29.20 -3.45
CA ALA A 365 14.55 -30.32 -2.79
C ALA A 365 14.86 -30.08 -1.29
N GLN A 366 14.04 -29.30 -0.60
CA GLN A 366 14.18 -29.05 0.84
C GLN A 366 13.44 -30.08 1.72
N GLY A 367 12.62 -30.94 1.13
CA GLY A 367 11.61 -31.73 1.81
C GLY A 367 10.30 -30.97 1.92
N THR A 368 9.47 -31.31 2.91
CA THR A 368 8.11 -30.75 3.03
C THR A 368 7.81 -30.42 4.48
N PRO A 369 7.38 -29.19 4.81
CA PRO A 369 6.92 -28.83 6.16
C PRO A 369 5.74 -29.71 6.58
N GLN A 370 5.82 -30.36 7.74
CA GLN A 370 4.81 -31.31 8.24
C GLN A 370 3.87 -30.66 9.25
N THR A 371 4.40 -29.78 10.09
CA THR A 371 3.64 -29.13 11.16
C THR A 371 3.26 -27.69 10.81
N HIS A 372 2.22 -27.17 11.44
CA HIS A 372 1.83 -25.76 11.30
C HIS A 372 2.96 -24.81 11.73
N GLY A 373 3.69 -25.17 12.78
CA GLY A 373 4.82 -24.38 13.25
C GLY A 373 5.93 -24.27 12.20
N GLU A 374 6.27 -25.35 11.50
CA GLU A 374 7.25 -25.35 10.41
C GLU A 374 6.79 -24.48 9.22
N VAL A 375 5.50 -24.52 8.88
CA VAL A 375 4.94 -23.67 7.81
C VAL A 375 5.06 -22.19 8.19
N ILE A 376 4.67 -21.82 9.42
CA ILE A 376 4.73 -20.42 9.88
C ILE A 376 6.19 -19.98 10.00
N ARG A 377 7.08 -20.82 10.51
CA ARG A 377 8.50 -20.55 10.64
C ARG A 377 9.15 -20.32 9.25
N CYS A 378 8.84 -21.17 8.30
CA CYS A 378 9.26 -21.03 6.91
C CYS A 378 8.88 -19.64 6.33
N ILE A 379 7.62 -19.19 6.56
CA ILE A 379 7.18 -17.88 6.10
C ILE A 379 8.00 -16.76 6.77
N TYR A 380 8.15 -16.77 8.09
CA TYR A 380 8.84 -15.69 8.80
C TYR A 380 10.32 -15.62 8.49
N ASP A 381 11.04 -16.75 8.46
CA ASP A 381 12.44 -16.81 8.10
C ASP A 381 12.65 -16.30 6.66
N SER A 382 11.79 -16.71 5.73
CA SER A 382 11.85 -16.29 4.33
C SER A 382 11.57 -14.81 4.14
N LEU A 383 10.60 -14.23 4.89
CA LEU A 383 10.33 -12.80 4.85
C LEU A 383 11.52 -11.98 5.37
N ALA A 384 12.12 -12.39 6.50
CA ALA A 384 13.29 -11.69 7.04
C ALA A 384 14.48 -11.72 6.07
N LEU A 385 14.73 -12.88 5.44
CA LEU A 385 15.78 -13.03 4.41
C LEU A 385 15.45 -12.24 3.13
N LYS A 386 14.18 -12.17 2.74
CA LYS A 386 13.73 -11.33 1.62
C LYS A 386 13.95 -9.85 1.88
N TYR A 387 13.73 -9.38 3.10
CA TYR A 387 14.00 -7.99 3.47
C TYR A 387 15.51 -7.70 3.44
N ARG A 388 16.36 -8.63 3.91
CA ARG A 388 17.82 -8.51 3.74
C ARG A 388 18.19 -8.43 2.26
N PHE A 389 17.70 -9.34 1.44
CA PHE A 389 17.95 -9.36 0.00
C PHE A 389 17.55 -8.04 -0.68
N THR A 390 16.39 -7.51 -0.33
CA THR A 390 15.90 -6.25 -0.88
C THR A 390 16.74 -5.06 -0.39
N LEU A 391 17.17 -5.07 0.89
CA LEU A 391 18.05 -4.04 1.44
C LEU A 391 19.40 -3.98 0.71
N GLU A 392 20.01 -5.15 0.45
CA GLU A 392 21.25 -5.23 -0.30
C GLU A 392 21.07 -4.70 -1.73
N GLN A 393 19.98 -5.06 -2.40
CA GLN A 393 19.66 -4.51 -3.73
C GLN A 393 19.48 -2.98 -3.71
N ILE A 394 18.84 -2.41 -2.68
CA ILE A 394 18.70 -0.95 -2.53
C ILE A 394 20.08 -0.31 -2.37
N ARG A 395 20.96 -0.90 -1.56
CA ARG A 395 22.33 -0.40 -1.35
C ARG A 395 23.17 -0.46 -2.63
N ASP A 396 22.95 -1.46 -3.49
CA ASP A 396 23.69 -1.61 -4.76
C ASP A 396 23.30 -0.56 -5.80
N VAL A 397 22.09 0.00 -5.73
CA VAL A 397 21.56 0.95 -6.73
C VAL A 397 21.36 2.36 -6.19
N SER A 398 21.62 2.59 -4.91
CA SER A 398 21.44 3.88 -4.24
C SER A 398 22.65 4.21 -3.39
N ASP A 399 23.16 5.43 -3.54
CA ASP A 399 24.26 5.96 -2.69
C ASP A 399 23.77 6.42 -1.30
N GLN A 400 22.48 6.29 -1.00
CA GLN A 400 21.92 6.74 0.27
C GLN A 400 22.36 5.81 1.41
N PRO A 401 23.00 6.34 2.48
CA PRO A 401 23.34 5.52 3.64
C PRO A 401 22.06 5.04 4.34
N ILE A 402 22.03 3.77 4.74
CA ILE A 402 20.93 3.17 5.47
C ILE A 402 21.48 2.62 6.80
N GLU A 403 21.11 3.26 7.91
CA GLU A 403 21.58 2.94 9.26
C GLU A 403 20.49 2.31 10.13
N VAL A 404 19.21 2.48 9.75
CA VAL A 404 18.05 2.01 10.50
C VAL A 404 16.92 1.63 9.53
N ILE A 405 16.11 0.65 9.91
CA ILE A 405 14.87 0.31 9.19
C ILE A 405 13.67 0.67 10.08
N HIS A 406 12.75 1.45 9.56
CA HIS A 406 11.47 1.72 10.19
C HIS A 406 10.40 0.76 9.68
N ILE A 407 9.80 -0.04 10.57
CA ILE A 407 8.66 -0.90 10.24
C ILE A 407 7.39 -0.21 10.73
N ILE A 408 6.53 0.17 9.79
CA ILE A 408 5.29 0.90 10.03
C ILE A 408 4.07 0.10 9.57
N GLY A 409 2.89 0.47 10.04
CA GLY A 409 1.65 -0.26 9.76
C GLY A 409 1.43 -1.47 10.65
N GLY A 410 0.44 -2.29 10.34
CA GLY A 410 0.01 -3.41 11.20
C GLY A 410 1.10 -4.41 11.55
N GLY A 411 2.06 -4.63 10.65
CA GLY A 411 3.22 -5.52 10.87
C GLY A 411 4.18 -5.05 11.96
N ALA A 412 4.14 -3.78 12.37
CA ALA A 412 4.92 -3.27 13.50
C ALA A 412 4.61 -4.03 14.81
N ASN A 413 3.41 -4.61 14.94
CA ASN A 413 3.01 -5.44 16.08
C ASN A 413 3.62 -6.86 16.07
N ASN A 414 4.19 -7.30 14.95
CA ASN A 414 4.80 -8.63 14.88
C ASN A 414 6.24 -8.60 15.38
N HIS A 415 6.40 -8.53 16.71
CA HIS A 415 7.70 -8.41 17.36
C HIS A 415 8.66 -9.57 16.99
N PHE A 416 8.12 -10.76 16.68
CA PHE A 416 8.95 -11.88 16.28
C PHE A 416 9.58 -11.65 14.89
N LEU A 417 8.78 -11.30 13.88
CA LEU A 417 9.29 -11.00 12.54
C LEU A 417 10.21 -9.76 12.58
N ASN A 418 9.89 -8.76 13.42
CA ASN A 418 10.72 -7.56 13.54
C ASN A 418 12.11 -7.88 14.12
N GLN A 419 12.21 -8.78 15.10
CA GLN A 419 13.50 -9.27 15.60
C GLN A 419 14.25 -10.07 14.52
N LEU A 420 13.59 -11.02 13.86
CA LEU A 420 14.20 -11.77 12.75
C LEU A 420 14.70 -10.84 11.63
N THR A 421 13.98 -9.74 11.38
CA THR A 421 14.39 -8.73 10.41
C THR A 421 15.66 -7.98 10.87
N ALA A 422 15.74 -7.61 12.15
CA ALA A 422 16.94 -7.01 12.72
C ALA A 422 18.15 -7.96 12.57
N ASP A 423 17.97 -9.20 12.97
CA ASP A 423 19.02 -10.22 12.93
C ASP A 423 19.47 -10.52 11.48
N ALA A 424 18.53 -10.66 10.55
CA ALA A 424 18.84 -10.94 9.15
C ALA A 424 19.57 -9.78 8.47
N THR A 425 19.16 -8.53 8.73
CA THR A 425 19.69 -7.33 8.05
C THR A 425 20.93 -6.75 8.72
N GLY A 426 21.20 -7.11 9.98
CA GLY A 426 22.27 -6.50 10.80
C GLY A 426 22.00 -5.04 11.15
N LEU A 427 20.77 -4.55 10.99
CA LEU A 427 20.39 -3.17 11.29
C LEU A 427 19.40 -3.09 12.45
N ASN A 428 19.48 -1.98 13.18
CA ASN A 428 18.45 -1.66 14.16
C ASN A 428 17.10 -1.46 13.46
N ILE A 429 16.05 -2.02 14.06
CA ILE A 429 14.67 -1.83 13.64
C ILE A 429 13.96 -0.92 14.63
N VAL A 430 13.20 0.04 14.12
CA VAL A 430 12.24 0.85 14.89
C VAL A 430 10.85 0.52 14.37
N ALA A 431 10.06 -0.19 15.17
CA ALA A 431 8.71 -0.61 14.82
C ALA A 431 7.67 0.35 15.42
N GLY A 432 6.76 0.83 14.59
CA GLY A 432 5.71 1.80 14.89
C GLY A 432 5.86 3.09 14.06
N PRO A 433 4.76 3.84 13.96
CA PRO A 433 3.42 3.58 14.46
C PRO A 433 2.66 2.48 13.68
N THR A 434 1.72 1.82 14.35
CA THR A 434 0.86 0.79 13.73
C THR A 434 -0.22 1.39 12.84
N GLU A 435 -0.72 2.57 13.20
CA GLU A 435 -1.73 3.32 12.46
C GLU A 435 -1.10 4.36 11.52
N ALA A 436 0.01 3.98 10.88
CA ALA A 436 0.87 4.87 10.09
C ALA A 436 0.11 5.61 8.98
N THR A 437 -0.74 4.91 8.25
CA THR A 437 -1.54 5.46 7.13
C THR A 437 -2.48 6.55 7.63
N ALA A 438 -3.30 6.24 8.63
CA ALA A 438 -4.24 7.21 9.19
C ALA A 438 -3.52 8.42 9.82
N ILE A 439 -2.38 8.21 10.47
CA ILE A 439 -1.54 9.30 11.01
C ILE A 439 -1.08 10.21 9.87
N GLY A 440 -0.52 9.65 8.81
CA GLY A 440 -0.04 10.42 7.67
C GLY A 440 -1.16 11.22 7.01
N ASN A 441 -2.32 10.60 6.79
CA ASN A 441 -3.52 11.25 6.28
C ASN A 441 -3.90 12.46 7.17
N ILE A 442 -4.07 12.27 8.47
CA ILE A 442 -4.41 13.31 9.44
C ILE A 442 -3.38 14.43 9.44
N MET A 443 -2.10 14.11 9.44
CA MET A 443 -1.03 15.09 9.51
C MET A 443 -0.89 15.91 8.22
N ILE A 444 -1.21 15.34 7.06
CA ILE A 444 -1.32 16.11 5.80
C ILE A 444 -2.50 17.07 5.88
N GLN A 445 -3.66 16.67 6.41
CA GLN A 445 -4.79 17.56 6.63
C GLN A 445 -4.38 18.71 7.57
N ALA A 446 -3.75 18.41 8.69
CA ALA A 446 -3.27 19.40 9.66
C ALA A 446 -2.28 20.38 9.04
N LYS A 447 -1.35 19.89 8.21
CA LYS A 447 -0.37 20.71 7.48
C LYS A 447 -1.08 21.63 6.46
N THR A 448 -2.03 21.10 5.71
CA THR A 448 -2.78 21.86 4.70
C THR A 448 -3.57 23.02 5.33
N LEU A 449 -4.13 22.81 6.52
CA LEU A 449 -4.85 23.84 7.24
C LEU A 449 -3.95 24.76 8.10
N GLY A 450 -2.63 24.60 8.01
CA GLY A 450 -1.64 25.49 8.64
C GLY A 450 -1.39 25.23 10.13
N TYR A 451 -1.80 24.08 10.66
CA TYR A 451 -1.53 23.69 12.05
C TYR A 451 -0.14 23.06 12.26
N VAL A 452 0.46 22.58 11.17
CA VAL A 452 1.81 22.00 11.11
C VAL A 452 2.54 22.57 9.91
N GLY A 453 3.82 22.94 10.07
CA GLY A 453 4.53 23.69 9.03
C GLY A 453 5.32 22.84 8.04
N SER A 454 5.82 21.66 8.44
CA SER A 454 6.72 20.87 7.61
C SER A 454 6.59 19.36 7.83
N LEU A 455 7.13 18.57 6.88
CA LEU A 455 7.22 17.12 7.04
C LEU A 455 8.10 16.72 8.24
N THR A 456 9.18 17.47 8.49
CA THR A 456 10.02 17.23 9.67
C THR A 456 9.25 17.44 10.96
N GLU A 457 8.44 18.48 11.06
CA GLU A 457 7.57 18.71 12.21
C GLU A 457 6.52 17.62 12.37
N ILE A 458 5.91 17.15 11.27
CA ILE A 458 5.00 15.99 11.28
C ILE A 458 5.71 14.80 11.93
N ARG A 459 6.88 14.43 11.45
CA ARG A 459 7.64 13.27 11.93
C ARG A 459 8.05 13.39 13.39
N GLN A 460 8.35 14.59 13.85
CA GLN A 460 8.63 14.84 15.27
C GLN A 460 7.36 14.63 16.11
N ILE A 461 6.21 15.20 15.71
CA ILE A 461 4.93 14.98 16.38
C ILE A 461 4.59 13.48 16.45
N VAL A 462 4.80 12.75 15.36
CA VAL A 462 4.57 11.30 15.33
C VAL A 462 5.48 10.57 16.31
N ALA A 463 6.78 10.91 16.31
CA ALA A 463 7.76 10.31 17.24
C ALA A 463 7.39 10.55 18.71
N ASP A 464 6.89 11.75 19.03
CA ASP A 464 6.52 12.14 20.39
C ASP A 464 5.15 11.60 20.84
N SER A 465 4.31 11.17 19.86
CA SER A 465 2.93 10.72 20.10
C SER A 465 2.73 9.21 19.94
N SER A 466 3.75 8.48 19.44
CA SER A 466 3.61 7.05 19.13
C SER A 466 4.46 6.19 20.06
N GLU A 467 3.95 5.02 20.39
CA GLU A 467 4.74 3.97 21.02
C GLU A 467 5.64 3.32 19.98
N LEU A 468 6.96 3.41 20.19
CA LEU A 468 7.97 2.87 19.29
C LEU A 468 8.75 1.76 19.99
N VAL A 469 8.84 0.59 19.35
CA VAL A 469 9.60 -0.55 19.87
C VAL A 469 10.90 -0.69 19.06
N ARG A 470 12.02 -0.89 19.75
CA ARG A 470 13.33 -1.04 19.13
C ARG A 470 13.79 -2.49 19.20
N PHE A 471 14.32 -3.00 18.09
CA PHE A 471 14.94 -4.31 17.99
C PHE A 471 16.40 -4.10 17.54
N VAL A 472 17.31 -4.75 18.25
CA VAL A 472 18.75 -4.71 17.97
C VAL A 472 19.14 -6.09 17.43
N PRO A 473 20.00 -6.17 16.41
CA PRO A 473 20.48 -7.45 15.90
C PRO A 473 21.11 -8.31 16.99
N SER A 474 20.86 -9.61 16.94
CA SER A 474 21.49 -10.61 17.81
C SER A 474 22.31 -11.60 16.97
N ASP A 475 23.32 -12.22 17.56
CA ASP A 475 24.20 -13.19 16.92
C ASP A 475 23.80 -14.65 17.31
N GLU A 476 22.52 -14.87 17.63
CA GLU A 476 22.05 -16.19 18.10
C GLU A 476 21.98 -17.25 17.00
N LEU A 477 21.78 -16.83 15.75
CA LEU A 477 21.60 -17.71 14.58
C LEU A 477 22.57 -17.32 13.47
N ASP A 478 22.97 -18.30 12.64
CA ASP A 478 23.81 -18.05 11.46
C ASP A 478 22.96 -17.57 10.26
N TRP A 479 22.69 -16.28 10.24
CA TRP A 479 21.93 -15.64 9.16
C TRP A 479 22.67 -15.58 7.84
N ASP A 480 24.01 -15.63 7.83
CA ASP A 480 24.80 -15.62 6.59
C ASP A 480 24.71 -16.96 5.87
N GLU A 481 24.78 -18.08 6.60
CA GLU A 481 24.54 -19.41 6.04
C GLU A 481 23.12 -19.55 5.51
N ALA A 482 22.11 -19.12 6.31
CA ALA A 482 20.72 -19.12 5.90
C ALA A 482 20.47 -18.27 4.66
N TYR A 483 21.10 -17.08 4.57
CA TYR A 483 20.98 -16.19 3.42
C TYR A 483 21.61 -16.80 2.15
N ASN A 484 22.79 -17.39 2.25
CA ASN A 484 23.41 -18.09 1.14
C ASN A 484 22.53 -19.26 0.63
N ARG A 485 21.84 -19.93 1.53
CA ARG A 485 20.90 -21.00 1.16
C ARG A 485 19.63 -20.41 0.53
N TYR A 486 19.10 -19.30 1.07
CA TYR A 486 17.96 -18.57 0.51
C TYR A 486 18.23 -18.15 -0.94
N LEU A 487 19.38 -17.59 -1.23
CA LEU A 487 19.77 -17.21 -2.61
C LEU A 487 19.73 -18.41 -3.57
N ARG A 488 20.16 -19.59 -3.14
CA ARG A 488 20.13 -20.80 -4.00
C ARG A 488 18.74 -21.34 -4.29
N VAL A 489 17.77 -21.09 -3.44
CA VAL A 489 16.38 -21.57 -3.64
C VAL A 489 15.48 -20.51 -4.29
N THR A 490 15.94 -19.25 -4.41
CA THR A 490 15.14 -18.14 -4.92
C THR A 490 15.66 -17.53 -6.22
N LEU A 491 16.90 -17.83 -6.61
CA LEU A 491 17.56 -17.41 -7.87
C LEU A 491 17.79 -18.61 -8.77
#